data_702e3bc90cd6a56955353e645e5fab60
#
_entry.id   702e3bc90cd6a56955353e645e5fab60
#
_cell.length_a   1.000
_cell.length_b   1.000
_cell.length_c   1.000
_cell.angle_alpha   90.00
_cell.angle_beta   90.00
_cell.angle_gamma   90.00
#
_symmetry.space_group_name_H-M   'P 1'
#
loop_
_entity.id
_entity.type
_entity.pdbx_description
1 polymer ?
#
loop_
_entity_poly.entity_id
_entity_poly.type
_entity_poly.pdbx_seq_one_letter_code
_entity_poly.pdbx_strand_id
1 'polypeptide(L)'
;MAAPRGRAAPWTTALLLLLASQVLSPGSCADEEEVPEEWVLLHVVQGQIGAGNYSYLRLNHEGKIVLRMRSLKGDADLYVSASSLHPSFDDYELQSATCGPDAVSIPAHFRRPVGIGVYGHPSHLESEFEMKVYYDGTVEQHPFGEAAYPADGQMPXRSTLVPRKTPRKXXNLFSGXY
;
A
#
# COMPACT_ATOMS: atom_id res chain seq x y z
N MET A 1 -26.42 23.75 78.14
CA MET A 1 -26.95 24.01 76.82
C MET A 1 -25.90 23.52 75.81
N ALA A 2 -26.15 22.38 75.17
CA ALA A 2 -25.22 21.71 74.27
C ALA A 2 -25.66 21.97 72.83
N ALA A 3 -24.76 22.47 71.96
CA ALA A 3 -25.00 22.69 70.57
C ALA A 3 -24.84 21.40 69.77
N PRO A 4 -25.66 21.16 68.74
CA PRO A 4 -25.52 19.94 67.95
C PRO A 4 -24.39 20.06 66.93
N ARG A 5 -23.57 19.02 66.86
CA ARG A 5 -22.52 18.85 65.82
C ARG A 5 -23.15 18.42 64.53
N GLY A 6 -23.02 19.25 63.49
CA GLY A 6 -23.44 18.92 62.17
C GLY A 6 -22.50 17.88 61.53
N ARG A 7 -23.08 16.80 61.01
CA ARG A 7 -22.35 15.80 60.20
C ARG A 7 -22.14 16.33 58.78
N ALA A 8 -20.91 16.51 58.42
CA ALA A 8 -20.58 16.82 57.02
C ALA A 8 -20.73 15.56 56.15
N ALA A 9 -21.49 15.66 55.10
CA ALA A 9 -21.74 14.57 54.17
C ALA A 9 -20.48 14.27 53.34
N PRO A 10 -20.19 13.02 53.03
CA PRO A 10 -19.02 12.66 52.25
C PRO A 10 -19.28 12.78 50.77
N TRP A 11 -19.39 13.99 50.30
CA TRP A 11 -19.62 14.26 48.85
C TRP A 11 -18.30 14.34 48.09
N THR A 12 -17.18 14.39 48.77
CA THR A 12 -15.87 14.54 48.14
C THR A 12 -15.29 13.24 47.62
N THR A 13 -15.75 12.10 48.16
CA THR A 13 -15.25 10.77 47.74
C THR A 13 -15.91 10.28 46.41
N ALA A 14 -17.14 10.74 46.14
CA ALA A 14 -17.85 10.36 44.95
C ALA A 14 -17.27 11.07 43.69
N LEU A 15 -16.76 12.29 43.88
CA LEU A 15 -16.19 13.05 42.78
C LEU A 15 -14.82 12.55 42.33
N LEU A 16 -14.05 11.96 43.29
CA LEU A 16 -12.72 11.42 43.00
C LEU A 16 -12.79 10.09 42.26
N LEU A 17 -13.88 9.34 42.40
CA LEU A 17 -14.05 8.06 41.71
C LEU A 17 -14.52 8.24 40.25
N LEU A 18 -15.14 9.36 39.92
CA LEU A 18 -15.59 9.65 38.54
C LEU A 18 -14.44 10.16 37.66
N LEU A 19 -13.39 10.71 38.26
CA LEU A 19 -12.22 11.19 37.50
C LEU A 19 -11.21 10.08 37.17
N ALA A 20 -11.30 8.93 37.82
CA ALA A 20 -10.37 7.82 37.59
C ALA A 20 -10.77 6.89 36.43
N SER A 21 -11.96 7.09 35.83
CA SER A 21 -12.39 6.23 34.72
C SER A 21 -12.11 6.81 33.32
N GLN A 22 -11.35 7.88 33.25
CA GLN A 22 -10.76 8.32 32.00
C GLN A 22 -9.47 7.54 31.78
N VAL A 23 -9.62 6.24 31.66
CA VAL A 23 -8.55 5.40 31.16
C VAL A 23 -8.25 5.87 29.74
N LEU A 24 -7.07 6.43 29.58
CA LEU A 24 -6.51 6.68 28.27
C LEU A 24 -6.69 5.43 27.40
N SER A 25 -7.63 5.51 26.48
CA SER A 25 -7.55 4.64 25.32
C SER A 25 -6.28 5.08 24.58
N PRO A 26 -5.24 4.28 24.49
CA PRO A 26 -4.21 4.58 23.52
C PRO A 26 -4.93 4.55 22.17
N GLY A 27 -5.11 5.72 21.60
CA GLY A 27 -5.50 5.84 20.21
C GLY A 27 -4.40 5.20 19.39
N SER A 28 -4.48 3.90 19.27
CA SER A 28 -3.67 3.17 18.33
C SER A 28 -4.26 3.51 16.95
N CYS A 29 -3.76 4.57 16.35
CA CYS A 29 -3.87 4.75 14.93
C CYS A 29 -2.91 3.77 14.25
N ALA A 30 -3.08 2.51 14.57
CA ALA A 30 -2.66 1.47 13.68
C ALA A 30 -3.78 1.37 12.65
N ASP A 31 -3.72 2.20 11.64
CA ASP A 31 -4.49 1.96 10.45
C ASP A 31 -3.98 0.63 9.89
N GLU A 32 -4.55 -0.44 10.39
CA GLU A 32 -4.42 -1.75 9.75
C GLU A 32 -5.15 -1.61 8.42
N GLU A 33 -4.40 -1.18 7.44
CA GLU A 33 -4.83 -0.99 6.08
C GLU A 33 -5.31 -2.34 5.54
N GLU A 34 -6.63 -2.48 5.45
CA GLU A 34 -7.26 -3.70 4.99
C GLU A 34 -6.80 -4.01 3.56
N VAL A 35 -6.09 -5.11 3.43
CA VAL A 35 -5.58 -5.60 2.14
C VAL A 35 -6.61 -6.59 1.60
N PRO A 36 -7.12 -6.38 0.37
CA PRO A 36 -8.06 -7.34 -0.23
C PRO A 36 -7.48 -8.76 -0.29
N GLU A 37 -8.32 -9.77 -0.10
CA GLU A 37 -7.90 -11.17 -0.10
C GLU A 37 -7.29 -11.61 -1.44
N GLU A 38 -7.67 -10.94 -2.52
CA GLU A 38 -7.17 -11.23 -3.85
C GLU A 38 -5.76 -10.71 -4.11
N TRP A 39 -5.24 -9.88 -3.20
CA TRP A 39 -3.90 -9.32 -3.34
C TRP A 39 -2.87 -10.24 -2.71
N VAL A 40 -1.84 -10.58 -3.48
CA VAL A 40 -0.74 -11.42 -3.02
C VAL A 40 0.48 -10.54 -2.77
N LEU A 41 0.99 -10.55 -1.56
CA LEU A 41 2.22 -9.82 -1.24
C LEU A 41 3.40 -10.48 -1.94
N LEU A 42 4.06 -9.75 -2.82
CA LEU A 42 5.23 -10.22 -3.58
C LEU A 42 6.52 -9.86 -2.88
N HIS A 43 6.63 -8.64 -2.39
CA HIS A 43 7.89 -8.15 -1.83
C HIS A 43 7.66 -6.98 -0.87
N VAL A 44 8.60 -6.82 0.05
CA VAL A 44 8.68 -5.65 0.93
C VAL A 44 10.06 -5.02 0.74
N VAL A 45 10.07 -3.75 0.44
CA VAL A 45 11.29 -2.95 0.26
C VAL A 45 11.35 -1.92 1.38
N GLN A 46 12.47 -1.82 2.03
CA GLN A 46 12.72 -0.75 2.99
C GLN A 46 13.95 0.02 2.54
N GLY A 47 13.95 1.30 2.77
CA GLY A 47 15.06 2.14 2.36
C GLY A 47 15.13 3.45 3.13
N GLN A 48 16.22 4.15 2.86
CA GLN A 48 16.54 5.42 3.49
C GLN A 48 17.02 6.36 2.37
N ILE A 49 16.55 7.59 2.40
CA ILE A 49 16.81 8.52 1.31
C ILE A 49 17.00 9.94 1.85
N GLY A 50 18.02 10.60 1.36
CA GLY A 50 18.30 11.99 1.74
C GLY A 50 17.41 12.99 0.99
N ALA A 51 17.29 14.19 1.56
CA ALA A 51 16.51 15.29 1.00
C ALA A 51 16.88 15.56 -0.47
N GLY A 52 15.89 15.61 -1.33
CA GLY A 52 16.05 15.91 -2.75
C GLY A 52 16.67 14.80 -3.59
N ASN A 53 16.91 13.64 -3.00
CA ASN A 53 17.50 12.50 -3.71
C ASN A 53 16.42 11.49 -4.12
N TYR A 54 16.81 10.57 -5.01
CA TYR A 54 15.96 9.48 -5.47
C TYR A 54 16.60 8.13 -5.18
N SER A 55 15.77 7.15 -4.87
CA SER A 55 16.12 5.74 -4.87
C SER A 55 15.31 5.07 -5.99
N TYR A 56 15.99 4.36 -6.89
CA TYR A 56 15.33 3.77 -8.05
C TYR A 56 15.23 2.26 -7.92
N LEU A 57 14.08 1.74 -8.31
CA LEU A 57 13.79 0.32 -8.33
C LEU A 57 13.25 -0.05 -9.71
N ARG A 58 13.44 -1.29 -10.09
CA ARG A 58 13.01 -1.80 -11.38
C ARG A 58 12.06 -2.97 -11.18
N LEU A 59 10.83 -2.82 -11.68
CA LEU A 59 9.79 -3.84 -11.55
C LEU A 59 9.67 -4.63 -12.84
N ASN A 60 10.00 -5.92 -12.76
CA ASN A 60 9.93 -6.85 -13.91
C ASN A 60 8.66 -7.70 -13.90
N HIS A 61 7.94 -7.75 -12.78
CA HIS A 61 6.77 -8.61 -12.63
C HIS A 61 5.61 -8.14 -13.51
N GLU A 62 5.02 -9.06 -14.26
CA GLU A 62 3.87 -8.79 -15.12
C GLU A 62 2.57 -8.80 -14.33
N GLY A 63 1.50 -8.29 -14.93
CA GLY A 63 0.19 -8.21 -14.33
C GLY A 63 -0.06 -6.88 -13.64
N LYS A 64 -1.19 -6.79 -12.98
CA LYS A 64 -1.57 -5.59 -12.21
C LYS A 64 -0.85 -5.61 -10.87
N ILE A 65 -0.08 -4.58 -10.59
CA ILE A 65 0.73 -4.49 -9.38
C ILE A 65 0.30 -3.27 -8.57
N VAL A 66 0.14 -3.45 -7.28
CA VAL A 66 -0.14 -2.33 -6.38
C VAL A 66 1.06 -2.11 -5.47
N LEU A 67 1.55 -0.88 -5.51
CA LEU A 67 2.60 -0.42 -4.60
C LEU A 67 1.92 0.33 -3.46
N ARG A 68 2.23 -0.04 -2.23
CA ARG A 68 1.82 0.70 -1.04
C ARG A 68 3.07 1.09 -0.27
N MET A 69 3.29 2.38 -0.13
CA MET A 69 4.46 2.92 0.57
C MET A 69 4.01 3.76 1.75
N ARG A 70 4.75 3.68 2.82
CA ARG A 70 4.59 4.56 3.98
C ARG A 70 5.94 5.10 4.39
N SER A 71 5.98 6.37 4.75
CA SER A 71 7.14 6.97 5.36
C SER A 71 7.19 6.55 6.84
N LEU A 72 8.27 5.88 7.23
CA LEU A 72 8.52 5.50 8.62
C LEU A 72 9.10 6.69 9.40
N LYS A 73 9.78 7.58 8.65
CA LYS A 73 10.39 8.80 9.16
C LYS A 73 10.49 9.79 8.00
N GLY A 74 10.28 11.07 8.26
CA GLY A 74 10.37 12.09 7.22
C GLY A 74 9.18 12.04 6.27
N ASP A 75 9.47 12.24 4.99
CA ASP A 75 8.45 12.29 3.94
C ASP A 75 9.06 11.78 2.64
N ALA A 76 8.49 10.75 2.06
CA ALA A 76 8.95 10.12 0.82
C ALA A 76 7.80 10.00 -0.16
N ASP A 77 8.04 10.41 -1.39
CA ASP A 77 7.06 10.39 -2.49
C ASP A 77 7.36 9.29 -3.49
N LEU A 78 6.33 8.83 -4.20
CA LEU A 78 6.41 7.70 -5.11
C LEU A 78 6.09 8.12 -6.55
N TYR A 79 7.00 7.80 -7.48
CA TYR A 79 6.85 8.08 -8.92
C TYR A 79 7.06 6.80 -9.71
N VAL A 80 6.27 6.60 -10.77
CA VAL A 80 6.31 5.37 -11.57
C VAL A 80 6.24 5.71 -13.05
N SER A 81 7.05 5.02 -13.87
CA SER A 81 7.03 5.19 -15.32
C SER A 81 7.27 3.87 -16.06
N ALA A 82 6.51 3.66 -17.13
CA ALA A 82 6.72 2.55 -18.07
C ALA A 82 7.70 2.93 -19.18
N SER A 83 7.97 4.23 -19.36
CA SER A 83 8.85 4.76 -20.40
C SER A 83 10.26 5.06 -19.91
N SER A 84 10.42 5.30 -18.60
CA SER A 84 11.69 5.63 -17.97
C SER A 84 11.98 4.70 -16.79
N LEU A 85 13.24 4.30 -16.65
CA LEU A 85 13.69 3.55 -15.47
C LEU A 85 14.07 4.48 -14.30
N HIS A 86 14.11 5.77 -14.56
CA HIS A 86 14.44 6.78 -13.55
C HIS A 86 13.36 7.87 -13.52
N PRO A 87 12.12 7.51 -13.12
CA PRO A 87 11.07 8.52 -13.03
C PRO A 87 11.39 9.57 -11.98
N SER A 88 10.89 10.77 -12.20
CA SER A 88 11.09 11.90 -11.30
C SER A 88 9.80 12.71 -11.17
N PHE A 89 9.81 13.73 -10.33
CA PHE A 89 8.67 14.63 -10.18
C PHE A 89 8.33 15.40 -11.47
N ASP A 90 9.26 15.45 -12.44
CA ASP A 90 9.04 16.08 -13.76
C ASP A 90 8.70 15.07 -14.87
N ASP A 91 8.97 13.78 -14.64
CA ASP A 91 8.85 12.74 -15.66
C ASP A 91 8.32 11.45 -15.04
N TYR A 92 7.01 11.29 -15.03
CA TYR A 92 6.32 10.13 -14.50
C TYR A 92 5.02 9.88 -15.25
N GLU A 93 4.48 8.68 -15.12
CA GLU A 93 3.15 8.33 -15.66
C GLU A 93 2.15 8.14 -14.52
N LEU A 94 2.63 7.69 -13.35
CA LEU A 94 1.81 7.58 -12.15
C LEU A 94 2.60 8.14 -10.97
N GLN A 95 1.90 8.73 -10.01
CA GLN A 95 2.53 9.23 -8.79
C GLN A 95 1.61 9.11 -7.59
N SER A 96 2.20 9.10 -6.43
CA SER A 96 1.55 9.40 -5.16
C SER A 96 2.53 10.22 -4.34
N ALA A 97 2.12 11.42 -3.99
CA ALA A 97 2.96 12.38 -3.25
C ALA A 97 2.06 13.04 -2.21
N THR A 98 1.83 12.33 -1.12
CA THR A 98 0.90 12.75 -0.07
C THR A 98 1.63 12.84 1.27
N CYS A 99 1.04 13.56 2.22
CA CYS A 99 1.57 13.62 3.59
C CYS A 99 1.16 12.39 4.41
N GLY A 100 0.96 11.25 3.76
CA GLY A 100 0.52 10.01 4.41
C GLY A 100 0.99 8.78 3.65
N PRO A 101 0.31 7.66 3.80
CA PRO A 101 0.64 6.48 3.01
C PRO A 101 0.37 6.71 1.53
N ASP A 102 1.29 6.30 0.70
CA ASP A 102 1.23 6.43 -0.76
C ASP A 102 0.81 5.11 -1.38
N ALA A 103 -0.07 5.19 -2.39
CA ALA A 103 -0.51 4.00 -3.11
C ALA A 103 -0.57 4.27 -4.61
N VAL A 104 0.03 3.38 -5.39
CA VAL A 104 0.01 3.46 -6.85
C VAL A 104 -0.36 2.10 -7.41
N SER A 105 -1.36 2.06 -8.28
CA SER A 105 -1.76 0.86 -9.01
C SER A 105 -1.18 0.89 -10.42
N ILE A 106 -0.26 -0.04 -10.71
CA ILE A 106 0.40 -0.17 -12.02
C ILE A 106 -0.42 -1.11 -12.90
N PRO A 107 -1.00 -0.61 -14.00
CA PRO A 107 -1.84 -1.44 -14.85
C PRO A 107 -1.07 -2.60 -15.49
N ALA A 108 -1.79 -3.69 -15.77
CA ALA A 108 -1.20 -4.87 -16.40
C ALA A 108 -0.63 -4.59 -17.80
N HIS A 109 -1.17 -3.60 -18.49
CA HIS A 109 -0.74 -3.25 -19.84
C HIS A 109 0.54 -2.39 -19.89
N PHE A 110 1.03 -1.90 -18.74
CA PHE A 110 2.30 -1.17 -18.71
C PHE A 110 3.44 -2.09 -19.16
N ARG A 111 4.25 -1.59 -20.09
CA ARG A 111 5.39 -2.33 -20.60
C ARG A 111 6.41 -2.55 -19.49
N ARG A 112 6.90 -3.76 -19.38
CA ARG A 112 7.95 -4.11 -18.41
C ARG A 112 9.34 -4.03 -19.07
N PRO A 113 10.35 -3.61 -18.35
CA PRO A 113 10.36 -3.24 -16.93
C PRO A 113 9.78 -1.84 -16.68
N VAL A 114 9.14 -1.67 -15.52
CA VAL A 114 8.64 -0.38 -15.05
C VAL A 114 9.67 0.22 -14.08
N GLY A 115 9.96 1.51 -14.25
CA GLY A 115 10.79 2.26 -13.33
C GLY A 115 9.96 2.77 -12.16
N ILE A 116 10.52 2.66 -10.97
CA ILE A 116 9.93 3.19 -9.73
C ILE A 116 10.97 4.10 -9.10
N GLY A 117 10.59 5.35 -8.82
CA GLY A 117 11.42 6.32 -8.11
C GLY A 117 10.81 6.67 -6.78
N VAL A 118 11.56 6.49 -5.71
CA VAL A 118 11.19 6.99 -4.39
C VAL A 118 11.99 8.26 -4.15
N TYR A 119 11.31 9.35 -3.87
CA TYR A 119 11.92 10.67 -3.68
C TYR A 119 11.86 11.09 -2.21
N GLY A 120 12.99 11.55 -1.69
CA GLY A 120 13.03 12.13 -0.36
C GLY A 120 12.63 13.59 -0.39
N HIS A 121 11.44 13.92 0.13
CA HIS A 121 10.97 15.30 0.12
C HIS A 121 11.90 16.22 0.91
N PRO A 122 12.26 17.41 0.39
CA PRO A 122 13.27 18.27 1.02
C PRO A 122 12.83 18.94 2.33
N SER A 123 11.59 18.75 2.75
CA SER A 123 11.15 19.18 4.08
C SER A 123 11.87 18.46 5.22
N HIS A 124 12.48 17.30 4.93
CA HIS A 124 13.20 16.48 5.89
C HIS A 124 14.60 16.17 5.38
N LEU A 125 15.61 16.23 6.23
CA LEU A 125 17.00 15.92 5.83
C LEU A 125 17.14 14.48 5.33
N GLU A 126 16.31 13.60 5.85
CA GLU A 126 16.34 12.18 5.53
C GLU A 126 14.97 11.58 5.77
N SER A 127 14.56 10.68 4.89
CA SER A 127 13.31 9.95 5.01
C SER A 127 13.60 8.45 4.99
N GLU A 128 12.86 7.71 5.82
CA GLU A 128 12.89 6.24 5.84
C GLU A 128 11.53 5.76 5.37
N PHE A 129 11.52 4.76 4.50
CA PHE A 129 10.27 4.26 3.92
C PHE A 129 10.21 2.74 3.94
N GLU A 130 8.98 2.24 3.93
CA GLU A 130 8.66 0.85 3.67
C GLU A 130 7.64 0.80 2.54
N MET A 131 7.95 0.06 1.50
CA MET A 131 7.06 -0.15 0.36
C MET A 131 6.71 -1.63 0.23
N LYS A 132 5.42 -1.92 0.22
CA LYS A 132 4.89 -3.26 -0.03
C LYS A 132 4.42 -3.35 -1.47
N VAL A 133 4.80 -4.42 -2.14
CA VAL A 133 4.48 -4.70 -3.53
C VAL A 133 3.49 -5.86 -3.57
N TYR A 134 2.31 -5.62 -4.11
CA TYR A 134 1.26 -6.64 -4.21
C TYR A 134 0.95 -6.93 -5.67
N TYR A 135 0.68 -8.19 -5.95
CA TYR A 135 0.03 -8.60 -7.19
C TYR A 135 -1.48 -8.55 -6.95
N ASP A 136 -2.18 -7.82 -7.79
CA ASP A 136 -3.64 -7.71 -7.73
C ASP A 136 -4.23 -8.80 -8.63
N GLY A 137 -4.72 -9.87 -8.01
CA GLY A 137 -5.33 -11.00 -8.70
C GLY A 137 -6.81 -10.80 -9.03
N THR A 138 -7.35 -9.62 -8.78
CA THR A 138 -8.76 -9.34 -9.06
C THR A 138 -9.04 -9.52 -10.56
N VAL A 139 -9.96 -10.40 -10.87
CA VAL A 139 -10.39 -10.61 -12.25
C VAL A 139 -11.33 -9.46 -12.63
N GLU A 140 -10.85 -8.59 -13.52
CA GLU A 140 -11.71 -7.55 -14.08
C GLU A 140 -12.81 -8.21 -14.91
N GLN A 141 -13.99 -8.30 -14.34
CA GLN A 141 -15.17 -8.71 -15.12
C GLN A 141 -15.55 -7.55 -16.03
N HIS A 142 -15.21 -7.68 -17.30
CA HIS A 142 -15.72 -6.75 -18.30
C HIS A 142 -17.24 -6.88 -18.32
N PRO A 143 -17.98 -5.79 -18.08
CA PRO A 143 -19.44 -5.84 -18.07
C PRO A 143 -20.05 -6.20 -19.43
N PHE A 144 -19.22 -6.32 -20.47
CA PHE A 144 -19.62 -6.75 -21.81
C PHE A 144 -18.82 -7.99 -22.24
N GLY A 145 -18.65 -8.92 -21.33
CA GLY A 145 -18.14 -10.26 -21.66
C GLY A 145 -19.18 -11.07 -22.42
N GLU A 146 -19.63 -10.53 -23.53
CA GLU A 146 -20.42 -11.30 -24.48
C GLU A 146 -19.45 -12.23 -25.20
N ALA A 147 -19.41 -13.47 -24.73
CA ALA A 147 -18.84 -14.53 -25.56
C ALA A 147 -19.64 -14.55 -26.85
N ALA A 148 -19.07 -14.03 -27.90
CA ALA A 148 -19.66 -14.19 -29.23
C ALA A 148 -19.61 -15.68 -29.53
N TYR A 149 -20.73 -16.38 -29.28
CA TYR A 149 -20.90 -17.70 -29.80
C TYR A 149 -21.04 -17.57 -31.33
N PRO A 150 -20.15 -18.18 -32.11
CA PRO A 150 -20.39 -18.22 -33.55
C PRO A 150 -21.71 -18.97 -33.82
N ALA A 151 -22.53 -18.36 -34.65
CA ALA A 151 -23.87 -18.86 -34.95
C ALA A 151 -23.86 -20.16 -35.76
N ASP A 152 -22.72 -20.72 -36.04
CA ASP A 152 -22.56 -21.97 -36.78
C ASP A 152 -22.27 -23.10 -35.79
N GLY A 153 -23.23 -24.01 -35.66
CA GLY A 153 -23.28 -25.13 -34.73
C GLY A 153 -22.15 -26.16 -34.85
N GLN A 154 -20.91 -25.71 -34.94
CA GLN A 154 -19.76 -26.59 -35.01
C GLN A 154 -19.13 -26.67 -33.61
N MET A 155 -19.31 -27.81 -32.96
CA MET A 155 -18.68 -28.08 -31.69
C MET A 155 -17.15 -28.14 -31.87
N PRO A 156 -16.42 -27.35 -31.16
CA PRO A 156 -14.97 -27.52 -31.20
C PRO A 156 -14.54 -28.75 -30.46
N UNK A 157 -13.71 -29.40 -31.08
CA UNK A 157 -13.22 -30.55 -30.57
C UNK A 157 -12.57 -30.34 -29.25
N ARG A 158 -12.61 -31.20 -28.54
CA ARG A 158 -12.06 -31.45 -27.23
C ARG A 158 -10.69 -30.77 -27.02
N SER A 159 -10.72 -29.65 -26.38
CA SER A 159 -9.46 -28.95 -26.03
C SER A 159 -8.69 -29.81 -25.01
N THR A 160 -7.49 -30.20 -25.39
CA THR A 160 -6.49 -30.76 -24.47
C THR A 160 -6.22 -29.80 -23.34
N LEU A 161 -6.39 -30.25 -22.12
CA LEU A 161 -6.04 -29.54 -20.91
C LEU A 161 -4.58 -29.06 -20.97
N VAL A 162 -4.40 -27.78 -21.12
CA VAL A 162 -3.07 -27.19 -20.99
C VAL A 162 -2.66 -27.28 -19.50
N PRO A 163 -1.58 -27.94 -19.17
CA PRO A 163 -1.17 -28.03 -17.77
C PRO A 163 -0.88 -26.62 -17.22
N ARG A 164 -1.48 -26.31 -16.08
CA ARG A 164 -1.18 -25.07 -15.33
C ARG A 164 0.32 -25.04 -15.04
N LYS A 165 1.01 -24.08 -15.65
CA LYS A 165 2.40 -23.79 -15.26
C LYS A 165 2.39 -23.31 -13.82
N THR A 166 3.04 -24.06 -12.95
CA THR A 166 3.34 -23.63 -11.60
C THR A 166 4.10 -22.29 -11.66
N PRO A 167 3.77 -21.32 -10.82
CA PRO A 167 4.49 -20.05 -10.84
C PRO A 167 5.96 -20.30 -10.48
N ARG A 168 6.88 -19.88 -11.36
CA ARG A 168 8.32 -19.87 -11.06
C ARG A 168 8.56 -18.89 -9.91
N LYS A 169 9.28 -19.38 -8.94
CA LYS A 169 9.74 -18.51 -7.84
C LYS A 169 10.40 -17.27 -8.40
N UNK A 170 10.07 -16.29 -8.24
CA UNK A 170 10.49 -15.17 -8.70
C UNK A 170 11.79 -14.96 -8.41
N UNK A 171 12.10 -15.09 -9.00
CA UNK A 171 13.34 -14.88 -8.80
C UNK A 171 13.47 -13.48 -8.50
N ASN A 172 13.94 -12.80 -8.85
CA ASN A 172 14.18 -11.42 -8.54
C ASN A 172 13.09 -10.51 -9.11
N LEU A 173 12.23 -10.06 -8.23
CA LEU A 173 11.19 -9.10 -8.56
C LEU A 173 11.78 -7.74 -8.91
N PHE A 174 12.85 -7.38 -8.22
CA PHE A 174 13.58 -6.13 -8.42
C PHE A 174 15.04 -6.43 -8.74
N SER A 175 15.61 -5.70 -9.69
CA SER A 175 17.02 -5.71 -9.98
C SER A 175 17.54 -4.26 -9.96
N GLY A 176 18.48 -4.04 -9.11
CA GLY A 176 19.26 -2.78 -9.03
C GLY A 176 18.64 -1.66 -8.21
N UNK A 177 19.34 -1.20 -7.58
CA UNK A 177 19.09 -0.10 -7.08
C UNK A 177 20.11 0.70 -7.56
N TYR A 178 19.84 1.65 -8.04
CA TYR A 178 20.77 2.68 -8.51
C TYR A 178 20.77 3.86 -7.56
#